data_6e26993899ba028f91cb6af396b69244
#
_entry.id   6e26993899ba028f91cb6af396b69244
#
_cell.length_a   1.000
_cell.length_b   1.000
_cell.length_c   1.000
_cell.angle_alpha   90.00
_cell.angle_beta   90.00
_cell.angle_gamma   90.00
#
_symmetry.space_group_name_H-M   'P 1'
#
loop_
_entity.id
_entity.type
_entity.pdbx_description
1 polymer ?
#
loop_
_entity_poly.entity_id
_entity_poly.type
_entity_poly.pdbx_seq_one_letter_code
_entity_poly.pdbx_strand_id
1 'polypeptide(L)'
;MICYINRSTVDYDVRLNKYVQACKETGTPYFVIGWDRMLNAKYVDENEHQLKVYCPYAQGKKLIPAIRWFFFTWYYLIKNFRKYKVIHACNMENALFSLPFKILGKKIVFDIYDSQVINLERKIAPKVDCLILPAEKRLEQIGIDKSSLKRFMEIENVPTFNISLKPVEGLKREKIHLSYVGVFQKEIRGIENLVCMVLQDERFVLDIAGVGDDLDSMIQNAAAKCDRVHYHGKVQYSEALEIMNNSDFIVALYYPYSSNHVYASPNKSYEALFLSTPIITSKGTLVGDKVEHTNTGYIVDDTLEGLHNLFANVETEEFKREYLVKCNNCAAQWKNVYADYKNKTLEGEYINYMRDLGKF
;
A
#
# COMPACT_ATOMS: atom_id res chain seq x y z
N MET A 1 -12.63 -22.08 6.61
CA MET A 1 -12.64 -21.04 5.56
C MET A 1 -12.51 -19.68 6.20
N ILE A 2 -11.70 -18.81 5.60
CA ILE A 2 -11.53 -17.39 5.99
C ILE A 2 -12.49 -16.54 5.17
N CYS A 3 -13.20 -15.60 5.80
CA CYS A 3 -14.03 -14.62 5.12
C CYS A 3 -13.32 -13.25 5.13
N TYR A 4 -12.89 -12.77 3.97
CA TYR A 4 -12.34 -11.43 3.80
C TYR A 4 -13.44 -10.42 3.49
N ILE A 5 -13.44 -9.28 4.17
CA ILE A 5 -14.39 -8.19 3.93
C ILE A 5 -13.60 -6.92 3.63
N ASN A 6 -13.71 -6.42 2.40
CA ASN A 6 -13.03 -5.20 1.97
C ASN A 6 -13.86 -4.40 0.96
N ARG A 7 -13.86 -3.07 1.07
CA ARG A 7 -14.52 -2.16 0.12
C ARG A 7 -13.71 -1.96 -1.16
N SER A 8 -13.18 -3.06 -1.69
CA SER A 8 -12.42 -3.12 -2.94
C SER A 8 -12.61 -4.47 -3.61
N THR A 9 -12.17 -4.60 -4.86
CA THR A 9 -12.00 -5.89 -5.54
C THR A 9 -10.58 -6.40 -5.32
N VAL A 10 -10.40 -7.73 -5.38
CA VAL A 10 -9.08 -8.36 -5.18
C VAL A 10 -8.05 -7.82 -6.16
N ASP A 11 -8.43 -7.61 -7.41
CA ASP A 11 -7.51 -7.25 -8.50
C ASP A 11 -6.97 -5.81 -8.38
N TYR A 12 -7.68 -4.94 -7.64
CA TYR A 12 -7.30 -3.54 -7.44
C TYR A 12 -6.80 -3.22 -6.04
N ASP A 13 -6.79 -4.21 -5.14
CA ASP A 13 -6.30 -4.05 -3.78
C ASP A 13 -5.08 -4.92 -3.55
N VAL A 14 -3.91 -4.32 -3.64
CA VAL A 14 -2.62 -5.01 -3.52
C VAL A 14 -2.52 -5.77 -2.19
N ARG A 15 -3.04 -5.22 -1.09
CA ARG A 15 -2.97 -5.84 0.23
C ARG A 15 -3.94 -7.03 0.36
N LEU A 16 -5.19 -6.89 -0.09
CA LEU A 16 -6.14 -7.99 -0.13
C LEU A 16 -5.66 -9.11 -1.06
N ASN A 17 -5.08 -8.74 -2.21
CA ASN A 17 -4.55 -9.71 -3.17
C ASN A 17 -3.46 -10.60 -2.55
N LYS A 18 -2.55 -10.06 -1.74
CA LYS A 18 -1.52 -10.84 -1.04
C LYS A 18 -2.13 -11.96 -0.19
N TYR A 19 -3.15 -11.66 0.59
CA TYR A 19 -3.83 -12.66 1.43
C TYR A 19 -4.52 -13.73 0.60
N VAL A 20 -5.18 -13.30 -0.48
CA VAL A 20 -5.87 -14.24 -1.39
C VAL A 20 -4.87 -15.14 -2.12
N GLN A 21 -3.73 -14.60 -2.56
CA GLN A 21 -2.67 -15.41 -3.16
C GLN A 21 -2.08 -16.41 -2.16
N ALA A 22 -1.78 -15.99 -0.93
CA ALA A 22 -1.31 -16.90 0.12
C ALA A 22 -2.33 -18.03 0.41
N CYS A 23 -3.64 -17.72 0.41
CA CYS A 23 -4.68 -18.74 0.51
C CYS A 23 -4.66 -19.72 -0.66
N LYS A 24 -4.51 -19.24 -1.89
CA LYS A 24 -4.45 -20.08 -3.10
C LYS A 24 -3.26 -21.04 -3.07
N GLU A 25 -2.08 -20.51 -2.78
CA GLU A 25 -0.83 -21.28 -2.78
C GLU A 25 -0.76 -22.32 -1.67
N THR A 26 -1.37 -22.04 -0.52
CA THR A 26 -1.44 -22.96 0.61
C THR A 26 -2.67 -23.89 0.58
N GLY A 27 -3.55 -23.78 -0.42
CA GLY A 27 -4.81 -24.51 -0.47
C GLY A 27 -5.80 -24.14 0.65
N THR A 28 -5.65 -22.97 1.27
CA THR A 28 -6.53 -22.50 2.36
C THR A 28 -7.84 -21.99 1.80
N PRO A 29 -9.00 -22.54 2.19
CA PRO A 29 -10.27 -22.11 1.65
C PRO A 29 -10.64 -20.70 2.13
N TYR A 30 -11.09 -19.84 1.22
CA TYR A 30 -11.47 -18.49 1.49
C TYR A 30 -12.75 -18.05 0.79
N PHE A 31 -13.32 -16.94 1.28
CA PHE A 31 -14.48 -16.26 0.77
C PHE A 31 -14.24 -14.76 0.80
N VAL A 32 -14.53 -14.05 -0.27
CA VAL A 32 -14.36 -12.59 -0.35
C VAL A 32 -15.72 -11.90 -0.50
N ILE A 33 -15.99 -10.96 0.38
CA ILE A 33 -17.04 -9.95 0.22
C ILE A 33 -16.36 -8.64 -0.14
N GLY A 34 -16.50 -8.20 -1.37
CA GLY A 34 -15.83 -7.02 -1.92
C GLY A 34 -16.81 -5.97 -2.44
N TRP A 35 -16.27 -4.84 -2.89
CA TRP A 35 -17.04 -3.76 -3.51
C TRP A 35 -16.55 -3.52 -4.92
N ASP A 36 -17.44 -3.65 -5.91
CA ASP A 36 -17.12 -3.39 -7.31
C ASP A 36 -17.13 -1.90 -7.63
N ARG A 37 -15.99 -1.26 -7.37
CA ARG A 37 -15.80 0.17 -7.69
C ARG A 37 -15.65 0.44 -9.19
N MET A 38 -15.26 -0.57 -9.96
CA MET A 38 -14.94 -0.42 -11.38
C MET A 38 -16.10 -0.85 -12.28
N LEU A 39 -17.22 -1.32 -11.70
CA LEU A 39 -18.44 -1.79 -12.39
C LEU A 39 -18.19 -2.92 -13.40
N ASN A 40 -17.12 -3.66 -13.26
CA ASN A 40 -16.71 -4.74 -14.16
C ASN A 40 -16.42 -6.07 -13.44
N ALA A 41 -16.58 -6.13 -12.12
CA ALA A 41 -16.36 -7.36 -11.40
C ALA A 41 -17.46 -8.38 -11.69
N LYS A 42 -17.07 -9.59 -12.05
CA LYS A 42 -17.99 -10.73 -12.11
C LYS A 42 -18.43 -11.07 -10.70
N TYR A 43 -19.74 -11.10 -10.47
CA TYR A 43 -20.36 -11.17 -9.15
C TYR A 43 -20.13 -12.49 -8.41
N VAL A 44 -19.80 -13.57 -9.11
CA VAL A 44 -19.63 -14.89 -8.51
C VAL A 44 -18.53 -15.64 -9.25
N ASP A 45 -17.51 -16.03 -8.51
CA ASP A 45 -16.53 -17.02 -8.95
C ASP A 45 -16.67 -18.22 -7.99
N GLU A 46 -17.41 -19.24 -8.42
CA GLU A 46 -17.67 -20.43 -7.62
C GLU A 46 -16.71 -21.56 -8.03
N ASN A 47 -15.59 -21.62 -7.34
CA ASN A 47 -14.89 -22.88 -7.14
C ASN A 47 -15.19 -23.41 -5.74
N GLU A 48 -15.19 -24.72 -5.52
CA GLU A 48 -15.56 -25.35 -4.23
C GLU A 48 -14.87 -24.76 -2.99
N HIS A 49 -13.70 -24.11 -3.16
CA HIS A 49 -12.91 -23.54 -2.09
C HIS A 49 -12.75 -22.00 -2.15
N GLN A 50 -13.37 -21.35 -3.15
CA GLN A 50 -13.20 -19.91 -3.40
C GLN A 50 -14.53 -19.29 -3.80
N LEU A 51 -15.02 -18.35 -3.03
CA LEU A 51 -16.21 -17.57 -3.36
C LEU A 51 -15.86 -16.09 -3.31
N LYS A 52 -16.15 -15.36 -4.38
CA LYS A 52 -16.00 -13.89 -4.42
C LYS A 52 -17.36 -13.28 -4.75
N VAL A 53 -17.85 -12.38 -3.93
CA VAL A 53 -19.08 -11.64 -4.19
C VAL A 53 -18.80 -10.16 -4.06
N TYR A 54 -19.24 -9.37 -5.02
CA TYR A 54 -18.99 -7.94 -5.07
C TYR A 54 -20.28 -7.14 -5.02
N CYS A 55 -20.36 -6.22 -4.05
CA CYS A 55 -21.43 -5.25 -3.96
C CYS A 55 -21.28 -4.25 -5.13
N PRO A 56 -22.31 -4.06 -5.98
CA PRO A 56 -22.28 -3.05 -7.03
C PRO A 56 -22.03 -1.67 -6.46
N TYR A 57 -21.10 -0.93 -7.08
CA TYR A 57 -20.84 0.45 -6.69
C TYR A 57 -22.08 1.32 -6.97
N ALA A 58 -22.48 2.11 -5.99
CA ALA A 58 -23.53 3.10 -6.16
C ALA A 58 -22.92 4.49 -6.07
N GLN A 59 -23.02 5.29 -7.14
CA GLN A 59 -22.73 6.71 -7.10
C GLN A 59 -23.79 7.43 -6.27
N GLY A 60 -23.40 8.46 -5.52
CA GLY A 60 -24.31 9.29 -4.77
C GLY A 60 -23.80 9.72 -3.38
N LYS A 61 -24.69 10.28 -2.57
CA LYS A 61 -24.37 10.73 -1.21
C LYS A 61 -23.78 9.58 -0.40
N LYS A 62 -22.71 9.81 0.36
CA LYS A 62 -21.91 8.81 1.10
C LYS A 62 -22.75 7.82 1.95
N LEU A 63 -23.91 8.23 2.41
CA LEU A 63 -24.79 7.42 3.28
C LEU A 63 -25.43 6.23 2.55
N ILE A 64 -25.95 6.44 1.33
CA ILE A 64 -26.63 5.38 0.56
C ILE A 64 -25.69 4.22 0.23
N PRO A 65 -24.49 4.45 -0.34
CA PRO A 65 -23.49 3.41 -0.54
C PRO A 65 -23.10 2.68 0.75
N ALA A 66 -22.98 3.38 1.88
CA ALA A 66 -22.63 2.77 3.16
C ALA A 66 -23.74 1.82 3.69
N ILE A 67 -25.00 2.24 3.61
CA ILE A 67 -26.16 1.41 3.99
C ILE A 67 -26.23 0.17 3.08
N ARG A 68 -26.11 0.36 1.76
CA ARG A 68 -26.09 -0.76 0.81
C ARG A 68 -24.97 -1.75 1.11
N TRP A 69 -23.77 -1.25 1.38
CA TRP A 69 -22.61 -2.07 1.76
C TRP A 69 -22.85 -2.86 3.03
N PHE A 70 -23.44 -2.24 4.05
CA PHE A 70 -23.80 -2.89 5.31
C PHE A 70 -24.74 -4.07 5.06
N PHE A 71 -25.89 -3.86 4.40
CA PHE A 71 -26.87 -4.92 4.15
C PHE A 71 -26.34 -6.02 3.25
N PHE A 72 -25.56 -5.66 2.22
CA PHE A 72 -24.92 -6.63 1.35
C PHE A 72 -23.94 -7.53 2.13
N THR A 73 -23.07 -6.94 2.94
CA THR A 73 -22.12 -7.66 3.77
C THR A 73 -22.84 -8.61 4.74
N TRP A 74 -23.85 -8.11 5.44
CA TRP A 74 -24.62 -8.92 6.40
C TRP A 74 -25.38 -10.05 5.73
N TYR A 75 -26.00 -9.81 4.58
CA TYR A 75 -26.68 -10.85 3.81
C TYR A 75 -25.72 -12.02 3.50
N TYR A 76 -24.55 -11.73 2.98
CA TYR A 76 -23.58 -12.78 2.63
C TYR A 76 -22.92 -13.42 3.84
N LEU A 77 -22.69 -12.71 4.91
CA LEU A 77 -22.23 -13.27 6.18
C LEU A 77 -23.25 -14.26 6.77
N ILE A 78 -24.53 -13.92 6.77
CA ILE A 78 -25.60 -14.80 7.25
C ILE A 78 -25.80 -16.00 6.31
N LYS A 79 -25.92 -15.76 4.99
CA LYS A 79 -26.10 -16.82 3.97
C LYS A 79 -25.00 -17.87 4.04
N ASN A 80 -23.76 -17.48 4.29
CA ASN A 80 -22.60 -18.36 4.34
C ASN A 80 -22.16 -18.68 5.77
N PHE A 81 -22.97 -18.42 6.78
CA PHE A 81 -22.57 -18.48 8.18
C PHE A 81 -21.88 -19.79 8.60
N ARG A 82 -22.31 -20.94 8.06
CA ARG A 82 -21.74 -22.25 8.38
C ARG A 82 -20.41 -22.52 7.68
N LYS A 83 -20.09 -21.81 6.59
CA LYS A 83 -18.92 -22.06 5.74
C LYS A 83 -17.62 -21.46 6.30
N TYR A 84 -17.68 -20.32 7.00
CA TYR A 84 -16.49 -19.65 7.54
C TYR A 84 -16.44 -19.69 9.06
N LYS A 85 -15.22 -19.61 9.60
CA LYS A 85 -14.94 -19.54 11.04
C LYS A 85 -14.27 -18.24 11.43
N VAL A 86 -13.46 -17.67 10.52
CA VAL A 86 -12.69 -16.45 10.72
C VAL A 86 -13.21 -15.38 9.76
N ILE A 87 -13.41 -14.17 10.27
CA ILE A 87 -13.66 -12.97 9.47
C ILE A 87 -12.41 -12.10 9.54
N HIS A 88 -11.79 -11.85 8.41
CA HIS A 88 -10.73 -10.88 8.24
C HIS A 88 -11.35 -9.58 7.70
N ALA A 89 -11.53 -8.63 8.59
CA ALA A 89 -12.17 -7.36 8.29
C ALA A 89 -11.11 -6.29 8.01
N CYS A 90 -11.07 -5.81 6.76
CA CYS A 90 -10.20 -4.73 6.36
C CYS A 90 -10.87 -3.38 6.66
N ASN A 91 -10.13 -2.54 7.37
CA ASN A 91 -10.58 -1.22 7.83
C ASN A 91 -11.73 -1.23 8.85
N MET A 92 -11.96 -0.06 9.44
CA MET A 92 -12.76 0.16 10.63
C MET A 92 -14.23 -0.26 10.47
N GLU A 93 -14.88 0.15 9.39
CA GLU A 93 -16.30 -0.12 9.16
C GLU A 93 -16.60 -1.63 9.06
N ASN A 94 -15.70 -2.39 8.41
CA ASN A 94 -15.85 -3.82 8.24
C ASN A 94 -15.62 -4.58 9.56
N ALA A 95 -14.67 -4.10 10.38
CA ALA A 95 -14.48 -4.63 11.73
C ALA A 95 -15.71 -4.40 12.60
N LEU A 96 -16.28 -3.19 12.57
CA LEU A 96 -17.50 -2.85 13.31
C LEU A 96 -18.68 -3.75 12.89
N PHE A 97 -18.89 -3.96 11.59
CA PHE A 97 -19.93 -4.82 11.05
C PHE A 97 -19.77 -6.28 11.45
N SER A 98 -18.54 -6.70 11.71
CA SER A 98 -18.20 -8.09 12.05
C SER A 98 -18.34 -8.40 13.54
N LEU A 99 -18.28 -7.41 14.44
CA LEU A 99 -18.31 -7.64 15.89
C LEU A 99 -19.52 -8.45 16.38
N PRO A 100 -20.77 -8.28 15.91
CA PRO A 100 -21.89 -9.10 16.32
C PRO A 100 -21.70 -10.61 16.04
N PHE A 101 -20.97 -10.95 14.98
CA PHE A 101 -20.68 -12.34 14.65
C PHE A 101 -19.71 -13.01 15.63
N LYS A 102 -18.95 -12.22 16.39
CA LYS A 102 -18.10 -12.75 17.47
C LYS A 102 -18.92 -13.37 18.59
N ILE A 103 -20.06 -12.78 18.95
CA ILE A 103 -21.00 -13.32 19.93
C ILE A 103 -21.54 -14.68 19.44
N LEU A 104 -21.65 -14.84 18.11
CA LEU A 104 -22.08 -16.09 17.46
C LEU A 104 -20.91 -17.09 17.22
N GLY A 105 -19.78 -16.90 17.89
CA GLY A 105 -18.64 -17.82 17.88
C GLY A 105 -17.66 -17.65 16.71
N LYS A 106 -17.81 -16.57 15.88
CA LYS A 106 -16.83 -16.27 14.84
C LYS A 106 -15.59 -15.59 15.42
N LYS A 107 -14.45 -15.82 14.82
CA LYS A 107 -13.19 -15.16 15.13
C LYS A 107 -13.01 -13.93 14.23
N ILE A 108 -12.58 -12.82 14.81
CA ILE A 108 -12.45 -11.56 14.08
C ILE A 108 -10.98 -11.14 14.05
N VAL A 109 -10.47 -10.96 12.85
CA VAL A 109 -9.18 -10.31 12.56
C VAL A 109 -9.48 -8.92 12.01
N PHE A 110 -8.87 -7.91 12.58
CA PHE A 110 -9.02 -6.51 12.19
C PHE A 110 -7.72 -6.03 11.56
N ASP A 111 -7.74 -5.76 10.26
CA ASP A 111 -6.60 -5.23 9.50
C ASP A 111 -6.81 -3.76 9.17
N ILE A 112 -6.01 -2.88 9.76
CA ILE A 112 -6.08 -1.44 9.53
C ILE A 112 -5.06 -1.06 8.45
N TYR A 113 -5.54 -0.66 7.29
CA TYR A 113 -4.71 -0.14 6.20
C TYR A 113 -4.28 1.30 6.50
N ASP A 114 -5.28 2.16 6.76
CA ASP A 114 -5.10 3.56 7.13
C ASP A 114 -6.05 3.90 8.28
N SER A 115 -5.52 4.53 9.32
CA SER A 115 -6.30 4.93 10.50
C SER A 115 -7.13 6.16 10.16
N GLN A 116 -8.43 6.01 10.09
CA GLN A 116 -9.37 7.10 9.75
C GLN A 116 -10.20 7.55 10.95
N VAL A 117 -10.45 6.66 11.90
CA VAL A 117 -11.30 6.91 13.08
C VAL A 117 -10.61 6.37 14.33
N ILE A 118 -9.48 6.98 14.69
CA ILE A 118 -8.57 6.52 15.75
C ILE A 118 -9.28 6.17 17.06
N ASN A 119 -10.22 7.01 17.51
CA ASN A 119 -10.94 6.76 18.77
C ASN A 119 -11.79 5.48 18.74
N LEU A 120 -12.32 5.13 17.58
CA LEU A 120 -13.13 3.93 17.41
C LEU A 120 -12.26 2.71 17.20
N GLU A 121 -11.18 2.85 16.44
CA GLU A 121 -10.15 1.83 16.23
C GLU A 121 -9.53 1.39 17.56
N ARG A 122 -9.18 2.36 18.43
CA ARG A 122 -8.70 2.13 19.79
C ARG A 122 -9.68 1.32 20.66
N LYS A 123 -10.98 1.59 20.52
CA LYS A 123 -12.01 0.89 21.29
C LYS A 123 -12.31 -0.53 20.79
N ILE A 124 -12.08 -0.78 19.50
CA ILE A 124 -12.40 -2.06 18.85
C ILE A 124 -11.23 -3.03 18.85
N ALA A 125 -10.01 -2.54 18.65
CA ALA A 125 -8.83 -3.40 18.54
C ALA A 125 -8.66 -4.39 19.71
N PRO A 126 -8.87 -4.05 21.00
CA PRO A 126 -8.79 -5.03 22.08
C PRO A 126 -9.93 -6.07 22.08
N LYS A 127 -11.00 -5.81 21.34
CA LYS A 127 -12.18 -6.72 21.31
C LYS A 127 -12.07 -7.78 20.23
N VAL A 128 -11.19 -7.65 19.25
CA VAL A 128 -10.98 -8.62 18.18
C VAL A 128 -10.02 -9.73 18.62
N ASP A 129 -9.87 -10.76 17.81
CA ASP A 129 -8.98 -11.87 18.12
C ASP A 129 -7.56 -11.62 17.65
N CYS A 130 -7.38 -10.79 16.59
CA CYS A 130 -6.09 -10.31 16.12
C CYS A 130 -6.23 -8.90 15.53
N LEU A 131 -5.27 -8.03 15.83
CA LEU A 131 -5.06 -6.76 15.15
C LEU A 131 -3.89 -6.91 14.18
N ILE A 132 -4.07 -6.46 12.94
CA ILE A 132 -3.01 -6.39 11.92
C ILE A 132 -2.77 -4.93 11.55
N LEU A 133 -1.51 -4.51 11.55
CA LEU A 133 -1.06 -3.21 11.06
C LEU A 133 0.10 -3.37 10.06
N PRO A 134 0.29 -2.42 9.14
CA PRO A 134 1.44 -2.43 8.22
C PRO A 134 2.77 -2.02 8.86
N ALA A 135 2.75 -1.49 10.08
CA ALA A 135 3.91 -1.19 10.90
C ALA A 135 3.53 -1.18 12.38
N GLU A 136 4.35 -1.78 13.25
CA GLU A 136 4.10 -1.82 14.70
C GLU A 136 4.01 -0.41 15.32
N LYS A 137 4.84 0.54 14.87
CA LYS A 137 4.78 1.94 15.32
C LYS A 137 3.41 2.61 15.14
N ARG A 138 2.53 2.07 14.30
CA ARG A 138 1.15 2.57 14.18
C ARG A 138 0.29 2.26 15.41
N LEU A 139 0.74 1.40 16.33
CA LEU A 139 0.10 1.27 17.65
C LEU A 139 0.16 2.58 18.43
N GLU A 140 1.27 3.33 18.33
CA GLU A 140 1.41 4.67 18.92
C GLU A 140 0.41 5.65 18.29
N GLN A 141 0.28 5.63 16.95
CA GLN A 141 -0.71 6.45 16.23
C GLN A 141 -2.13 6.26 16.77
N ILE A 142 -2.51 5.00 17.00
CA ILE A 142 -3.85 4.64 17.46
C ILE A 142 -3.97 4.82 18.99
N GLY A 143 -2.84 4.87 19.71
CA GLY A 143 -2.78 4.95 21.17
C GLY A 143 -3.22 3.63 21.84
N ILE A 144 -2.71 2.51 21.34
CA ILE A 144 -2.97 1.17 21.85
C ILE A 144 -1.70 0.58 22.44
N ASP A 145 -1.78 0.09 23.68
CA ASP A 145 -0.73 -0.76 24.24
C ASP A 145 -0.85 -2.17 23.66
N LYS A 146 0.24 -2.67 23.10
CA LYS A 146 0.33 -4.02 22.53
C LYS A 146 -0.08 -5.12 23.52
N SER A 147 0.17 -4.93 24.81
CA SER A 147 -0.21 -5.85 25.88
C SER A 147 -1.73 -5.99 26.08
N SER A 148 -2.51 -4.99 25.63
CA SER A 148 -3.98 -5.01 25.69
C SER A 148 -4.61 -5.85 24.58
N LEU A 149 -3.83 -6.27 23.58
CA LEU A 149 -4.30 -7.02 22.44
C LEU A 149 -4.21 -8.53 22.68
N LYS A 150 -5.17 -9.30 22.22
CA LYS A 150 -5.11 -10.76 22.26
C LYS A 150 -4.00 -11.32 21.37
N ARG A 151 -3.85 -10.75 20.19
CA ARG A 151 -2.79 -11.01 19.24
C ARG A 151 -2.56 -9.76 18.40
N PHE A 152 -1.31 -9.47 18.13
CA PHE A 152 -0.86 -8.46 17.18
C PHE A 152 -0.01 -9.15 16.09
N MET A 153 -0.21 -8.72 14.84
CA MET A 153 0.64 -9.11 13.71
C MET A 153 1.02 -7.87 12.92
N GLU A 154 2.28 -7.73 12.60
CA GLU A 154 2.77 -6.76 11.64
C GLU A 154 2.79 -7.43 10.25
N ILE A 155 2.00 -6.91 9.32
CA ILE A 155 2.03 -7.37 7.94
C ILE A 155 2.32 -6.17 7.05
N GLU A 156 3.56 -6.05 6.65
CA GLU A 156 4.09 -4.96 5.87
C GLU A 156 3.60 -4.98 4.40
N ASN A 157 3.73 -3.85 3.70
CA ASN A 157 3.27 -3.70 2.33
C ASN A 157 4.30 -4.19 1.28
N VAL A 158 4.95 -5.31 1.56
CA VAL A 158 5.96 -5.93 0.70
C VAL A 158 5.32 -6.44 -0.60
N PRO A 159 5.88 -6.14 -1.79
CA PRO A 159 5.37 -6.67 -3.05
C PRO A 159 5.58 -8.19 -3.15
N THR A 160 4.61 -8.86 -3.79
CA THR A 160 4.65 -10.32 -4.01
C THR A 160 4.73 -10.68 -5.50
N PHE A 161 5.01 -9.70 -6.35
CA PHE A 161 5.14 -9.87 -7.79
C PHE A 161 6.60 -10.07 -8.21
N ASN A 162 6.80 -10.79 -9.31
CA ASN A 162 8.10 -10.93 -9.95
C ASN A 162 8.10 -10.17 -11.27
N ILE A 163 9.11 -9.32 -11.45
CA ILE A 163 9.43 -8.68 -12.72
C ILE A 163 10.91 -8.88 -13.02
N SER A 164 11.31 -8.67 -14.26
CA SER A 164 12.72 -8.61 -14.61
C SER A 164 13.35 -7.36 -14.03
N LEU A 165 14.24 -7.54 -13.05
CA LEU A 165 14.93 -6.42 -12.40
C LEU A 165 16.08 -5.93 -13.29
N LYS A 166 16.29 -4.61 -13.31
CA LYS A 166 17.49 -4.03 -13.89
C LYS A 166 18.72 -4.37 -13.04
N PRO A 167 19.88 -4.46 -13.66
CA PRO A 167 21.14 -4.46 -12.92
C PRO A 167 21.25 -3.21 -12.04
N VAL A 168 21.83 -3.34 -10.86
CA VAL A 168 22.19 -2.18 -10.04
C VAL A 168 23.33 -1.44 -10.75
N GLU A 169 23.03 -0.24 -11.23
CA GLU A 169 23.99 0.62 -11.93
C GLU A 169 24.02 2.00 -11.28
N GLY A 170 25.14 2.71 -11.47
CA GLY A 170 25.23 4.11 -11.06
C GLY A 170 24.44 5.04 -12.00
N LEU A 171 24.36 6.32 -11.64
CA LEU A 171 23.78 7.36 -12.49
C LEU A 171 24.68 7.55 -13.72
N LYS A 172 24.30 6.94 -14.84
CA LYS A 172 25.07 6.95 -16.10
C LYS A 172 24.32 7.64 -17.24
N ARG A 173 23.05 7.96 -17.05
CA ARG A 173 22.21 8.58 -18.07
C ARG A 173 22.55 10.06 -18.18
N GLU A 174 22.32 10.61 -19.36
CA GLU A 174 22.41 12.05 -19.60
C GLU A 174 21.39 12.83 -18.77
N LYS A 175 20.19 12.25 -18.58
CA LYS A 175 19.12 12.81 -17.74
C LYS A 175 18.76 11.85 -16.61
N ILE A 176 18.35 12.42 -15.49
CA ILE A 176 17.92 11.70 -14.29
C ILE A 176 16.44 11.41 -14.39
N HIS A 177 16.07 10.14 -14.30
CA HIS A 177 14.70 9.67 -14.39
C HIS A 177 14.07 9.54 -13.01
N LEU A 178 13.01 10.28 -12.79
CA LEU A 178 12.19 10.23 -11.58
C LEU A 178 10.88 9.51 -11.88
N SER A 179 10.38 8.71 -10.96
CA SER A 179 9.04 8.15 -11.07
C SER A 179 8.17 8.50 -9.87
N TYR A 180 6.92 8.85 -10.14
CA TYR A 180 5.87 8.93 -9.14
C TYR A 180 4.71 8.04 -9.57
N VAL A 181 4.37 7.04 -8.76
CA VAL A 181 3.24 6.13 -9.03
C VAL A 181 2.30 6.11 -7.84
N GLY A 182 1.02 6.42 -8.03
CA GLY A 182 0.01 6.32 -6.97
C GLY A 182 -1.10 7.33 -7.06
N VAL A 183 -1.87 7.44 -5.97
CA VAL A 183 -2.97 8.40 -5.87
C VAL A 183 -2.42 9.82 -5.79
N PHE A 184 -2.96 10.70 -6.59
CA PHE A 184 -2.65 12.13 -6.53
C PHE A 184 -3.47 12.78 -5.43
N GLN A 185 -2.82 13.57 -4.61
CA GLN A 185 -3.46 14.38 -3.57
C GLN A 185 -2.76 15.73 -3.54
N LYS A 186 -3.53 16.76 -3.85
CA LYS A 186 -3.08 18.14 -3.92
C LYS A 186 -2.46 18.59 -2.59
N GLU A 187 -1.38 19.36 -2.67
CA GLU A 187 -0.69 20.00 -1.53
C GLU A 187 -0.07 19.07 -0.49
N ILE A 188 -0.24 17.75 -0.61
CA ILE A 188 0.19 16.79 0.42
C ILE A 188 1.05 15.64 -0.08
N ARG A 189 1.22 15.50 -1.39
CA ARG A 189 2.06 14.47 -2.03
C ARG A 189 3.24 15.03 -2.82
N GLY A 190 3.43 16.35 -2.79
CA GLY A 190 4.56 17.03 -3.44
C GLY A 190 4.60 16.92 -4.96
N ILE A 191 3.49 16.54 -5.60
CA ILE A 191 3.41 16.33 -7.06
C ILE A 191 3.63 17.66 -7.77
N GLU A 192 3.02 18.71 -7.27
CA GLU A 192 3.14 20.07 -7.82
C GLU A 192 4.60 20.54 -7.82
N ASN A 193 5.31 20.34 -6.70
CA ASN A 193 6.72 20.69 -6.56
C ASN A 193 7.58 19.84 -7.49
N LEU A 194 7.28 18.53 -7.60
CA LEU A 194 8.00 17.62 -8.47
C LEU A 194 7.86 18.00 -9.95
N VAL A 195 6.65 18.25 -10.41
CA VAL A 195 6.38 18.72 -11.78
C VAL A 195 7.04 20.09 -12.02
N CYS A 196 6.93 21.01 -11.07
CA CYS A 196 7.55 22.34 -11.18
C CYS A 196 9.08 22.24 -11.32
N MET A 197 9.73 21.42 -10.51
CA MET A 197 11.18 21.16 -10.59
C MET A 197 11.59 20.65 -11.99
N VAL A 198 10.88 19.65 -12.52
CA VAL A 198 11.21 19.07 -13.82
C VAL A 198 10.97 20.07 -14.98
N LEU A 199 9.98 20.95 -14.86
CA LEU A 199 9.78 22.01 -15.85
C LEU A 199 10.91 23.07 -15.83
N GLN A 200 11.49 23.34 -14.66
CA GLN A 200 12.54 24.34 -14.47
C GLN A 200 13.95 23.81 -14.75
N ASP A 201 14.19 22.51 -14.64
CA ASP A 201 15.52 21.89 -14.73
C ASP A 201 15.55 20.79 -15.80
N GLU A 202 16.32 21.01 -16.85
CA GLU A 202 16.41 20.11 -18.01
C GLU A 202 17.13 18.79 -17.73
N ARG A 203 17.79 18.67 -16.58
CA ARG A 203 18.48 17.43 -16.19
C ARG A 203 17.51 16.29 -15.82
N PHE A 204 16.23 16.58 -15.59
CA PHE A 204 15.25 15.62 -15.10
C PHE A 204 14.22 15.21 -16.14
N VAL A 205 13.83 13.94 -16.06
CA VAL A 205 12.66 13.34 -16.73
C VAL A 205 11.74 12.79 -15.63
N LEU A 206 10.43 12.96 -15.78
CA LEU A 206 9.42 12.47 -14.84
C LEU A 206 8.44 11.54 -15.52
N ASP A 207 8.42 10.29 -15.08
CA ASP A 207 7.36 9.34 -15.36
C ASP A 207 6.33 9.36 -14.22
N ILE A 208 5.09 9.78 -14.50
CA ILE A 208 4.05 9.93 -13.49
C ILE A 208 2.81 9.11 -13.86
N ALA A 209 2.42 8.18 -12.96
CA ALA A 209 1.27 7.30 -13.14
C ALA A 209 0.33 7.37 -11.93
N GLY A 210 -0.96 7.44 -12.18
CA GLY A 210 -1.99 7.54 -11.16
C GLY A 210 -3.12 8.45 -11.56
N VAL A 211 -4.00 8.75 -10.60
CA VAL A 211 -5.14 9.68 -10.76
C VAL A 211 -5.52 10.27 -9.40
N GLY A 212 -6.14 11.44 -9.40
CA GLY A 212 -6.78 12.02 -8.21
C GLY A 212 -6.74 13.56 -8.14
N ASP A 213 -7.68 14.12 -7.39
CA ASP A 213 -7.76 15.51 -6.90
C ASP A 213 -7.49 16.60 -7.97
N ASP A 214 -8.11 16.59 -9.12
CA ASP A 214 -7.96 17.62 -10.17
C ASP A 214 -6.51 17.85 -10.67
N LEU A 215 -5.51 17.12 -10.15
CA LEU A 215 -4.13 17.21 -10.60
C LEU A 215 -3.92 16.59 -11.98
N ASP A 216 -4.81 15.70 -12.40
CA ASP A 216 -4.74 15.09 -13.73
C ASP A 216 -4.61 16.15 -14.84
N SER A 217 -5.42 17.21 -14.79
CA SER A 217 -5.38 18.29 -15.78
C SER A 217 -4.06 19.08 -15.73
N MET A 218 -3.52 19.32 -14.54
CA MET A 218 -2.24 20.00 -14.37
C MET A 218 -1.10 19.17 -14.97
N ILE A 219 -1.07 17.88 -14.68
CA ILE A 219 -0.03 16.95 -15.17
C ILE A 219 -0.13 16.78 -16.69
N GLN A 220 -1.35 16.62 -17.24
CA GLN A 220 -1.59 16.55 -18.69
C GLN A 220 -1.11 17.82 -19.39
N ASN A 221 -1.39 19.01 -18.82
CA ASN A 221 -0.91 20.28 -19.37
C ASN A 221 0.63 20.40 -19.30
N ALA A 222 1.26 19.87 -18.25
CA ALA A 222 2.73 19.83 -18.16
C ALA A 222 3.31 18.89 -19.23
N ALA A 223 2.77 17.70 -19.38
CA ALA A 223 3.17 16.72 -20.39
C ALA A 223 3.00 17.22 -21.83
N ALA A 224 1.93 17.99 -22.10
CA ALA A 224 1.71 18.59 -23.42
C ALA A 224 2.71 19.71 -23.75
N LYS A 225 3.34 20.33 -22.75
CA LYS A 225 4.31 21.45 -22.93
C LYS A 225 5.76 21.04 -22.78
N CYS A 226 6.03 19.91 -22.18
CA CYS A 226 7.38 19.45 -21.88
C CYS A 226 7.49 17.93 -22.14
N ASP A 227 8.32 17.57 -23.08
CA ASP A 227 8.60 16.18 -23.49
C ASP A 227 9.31 15.33 -22.41
N ARG A 228 9.75 15.97 -21.34
CA ARG A 228 10.36 15.32 -20.16
C ARG A 228 9.35 14.95 -19.07
N VAL A 229 8.08 15.26 -19.25
CA VAL A 229 7.00 14.87 -18.33
C VAL A 229 6.09 13.87 -19.03
N HIS A 230 6.14 12.61 -18.62
CA HIS A 230 5.36 11.52 -19.20
C HIS A 230 4.21 11.15 -18.27
N TYR A 231 2.97 11.45 -18.68
CA TYR A 231 1.78 11.09 -17.92
C TYR A 231 1.17 9.80 -18.45
N HIS A 232 1.19 8.74 -17.64
CA HIS A 232 0.70 7.41 -17.98
C HIS A 232 -0.77 7.17 -17.58
N GLY A 233 -1.38 8.10 -16.83
CA GLY A 233 -2.73 7.88 -16.30
C GLY A 233 -2.76 6.72 -15.29
N LYS A 234 -3.92 6.04 -15.20
CA LYS A 234 -4.09 4.88 -14.34
C LYS A 234 -3.54 3.63 -15.02
N VAL A 235 -2.56 3.01 -14.41
CA VAL A 235 -1.87 1.82 -14.92
C VAL A 235 -2.15 0.57 -14.08
N GLN A 236 -1.87 -0.62 -14.64
CA GLN A 236 -1.87 -1.87 -13.88
C GLN A 236 -0.62 -1.93 -12.98
N TYR A 237 -0.68 -2.76 -11.92
CA TYR A 237 0.42 -2.82 -10.95
C TYR A 237 1.75 -3.32 -11.55
N SER A 238 1.71 -4.25 -12.50
CA SER A 238 2.91 -4.69 -13.24
C SER A 238 3.56 -3.55 -14.01
N GLU A 239 2.76 -2.76 -14.72
CA GLU A 239 3.22 -1.58 -15.45
C GLU A 239 3.76 -0.49 -14.50
N ALA A 240 3.12 -0.32 -13.34
CA ALA A 240 3.60 0.56 -12.28
C ALA A 240 5.01 0.18 -11.82
N LEU A 241 5.26 -1.13 -11.62
CA LEU A 241 6.59 -1.63 -11.26
C LEU A 241 7.61 -1.44 -12.39
N GLU A 242 7.21 -1.60 -13.65
CA GLU A 242 8.08 -1.35 -14.80
C GLU A 242 8.48 0.12 -14.92
N ILE A 243 7.54 1.05 -14.72
CA ILE A 243 7.81 2.50 -14.67
C ILE A 243 8.86 2.79 -13.59
N MET A 244 8.62 2.31 -12.37
CA MET A 244 9.56 2.52 -11.25
C MET A 244 10.90 1.83 -11.46
N ASN A 245 10.93 0.62 -12.05
CA ASN A 245 12.15 -0.09 -12.37
C ASN A 245 12.98 0.65 -13.45
N ASN A 246 12.34 1.45 -14.31
CA ASN A 246 12.98 2.25 -15.35
C ASN A 246 13.48 3.62 -14.85
N SER A 247 13.18 4.03 -13.63
CA SER A 247 13.64 5.28 -13.05
C SER A 247 14.96 5.15 -12.28
N ASP A 248 15.59 6.27 -12.00
CA ASP A 248 16.76 6.38 -11.12
C ASP A 248 16.32 6.63 -9.68
N PHE A 249 15.19 7.31 -9.46
CA PHE A 249 14.61 7.55 -8.15
C PHE A 249 13.11 7.30 -8.16
N ILE A 250 12.61 6.68 -7.09
CA ILE A 250 11.19 6.56 -6.81
C ILE A 250 10.79 7.66 -5.84
N VAL A 251 9.84 8.51 -6.24
CA VAL A 251 9.36 9.61 -5.40
C VAL A 251 8.12 9.18 -4.61
N ALA A 252 8.17 9.35 -3.30
CA ALA A 252 7.09 9.01 -2.37
C ALA A 252 7.00 10.00 -1.23
N LEU A 253 6.58 11.22 -1.53
CA LEU A 253 6.42 12.29 -0.56
C LEU A 253 5.11 12.14 0.22
N TYR A 254 5.18 12.36 1.52
CA TYR A 254 4.08 12.26 2.48
C TYR A 254 4.19 13.42 3.46
N TYR A 255 3.74 14.60 3.07
CA TYR A 255 3.82 15.78 3.94
C TYR A 255 3.15 15.48 5.28
N PRO A 256 3.82 15.71 6.43
CA PRO A 256 3.37 15.23 7.74
C PRO A 256 2.21 16.06 8.32
N TYR A 257 1.25 16.46 7.50
CA TYR A 257 0.08 17.25 7.90
C TYR A 257 -0.99 16.42 8.63
N SER A 258 -0.89 15.11 8.58
CA SER A 258 -1.81 14.22 9.29
C SER A 258 -1.06 13.05 9.93
N SER A 259 -1.64 12.47 10.98
CA SER A 259 -1.05 11.29 11.62
C SER A 259 -0.91 10.11 10.64
N ASN A 260 -1.79 9.96 9.65
CA ASN A 260 -1.67 8.93 8.62
C ASN A 260 -0.42 9.13 7.74
N HIS A 261 -0.02 10.38 7.47
CA HIS A 261 1.20 10.68 6.73
C HIS A 261 2.45 10.47 7.59
N VAL A 262 2.41 10.91 8.85
CA VAL A 262 3.52 10.70 9.80
C VAL A 262 3.81 9.19 9.95
N TYR A 263 2.75 8.37 10.10
CA TYR A 263 2.87 6.92 10.28
C TYR A 263 2.68 6.13 8.96
N ALA A 264 2.86 6.77 7.80
CA ALA A 264 2.71 6.10 6.50
C ALA A 264 3.68 4.91 6.36
N SER A 265 3.17 3.79 5.84
CA SER A 265 3.96 2.62 5.44
C SER A 265 3.62 2.29 3.98
N PRO A 266 4.04 3.13 3.03
CA PRO A 266 3.63 3.03 1.64
C PRO A 266 4.23 1.81 0.95
N ASN A 267 3.52 1.24 -0.02
CA ASN A 267 4.03 0.17 -0.88
C ASN A 267 5.36 0.57 -1.54
N LYS A 268 5.47 1.84 -1.97
CA LYS A 268 6.65 2.38 -2.66
C LYS A 268 7.95 2.23 -1.88
N SER A 269 7.93 2.23 -0.55
CA SER A 269 9.15 2.00 0.24
C SER A 269 9.68 0.58 0.09
N TYR A 270 8.81 -0.39 -0.05
CA TYR A 270 9.19 -1.79 -0.27
C TYR A 270 9.44 -2.09 -1.74
N GLU A 271 8.72 -1.42 -2.63
CA GLU A 271 8.94 -1.47 -4.08
C GLU A 271 10.34 -0.92 -4.43
N ALA A 272 10.76 0.18 -3.79
CA ALA A 272 12.11 0.74 -3.91
C ALA A 272 13.20 -0.26 -3.52
N LEU A 273 13.03 -0.96 -2.40
CA LEU A 273 13.95 -2.02 -1.98
C LEU A 273 13.98 -3.17 -2.97
N PHE A 274 12.81 -3.64 -3.42
CA PHE A 274 12.67 -4.71 -4.40
C PHE A 274 13.36 -4.37 -5.73
N LEU A 275 13.17 -3.13 -6.20
CA LEU A 275 13.73 -2.63 -7.46
C LEU A 275 15.19 -2.17 -7.34
N SER A 276 15.75 -2.17 -6.13
CA SER A 276 17.09 -1.64 -5.83
C SER A 276 17.27 -0.16 -6.28
N THR A 277 16.17 0.61 -6.22
CA THR A 277 16.09 2.00 -6.64
C THR A 277 15.89 2.90 -5.42
N PRO A 278 16.78 3.88 -5.14
CA PRO A 278 16.64 4.75 -3.98
C PRO A 278 15.32 5.55 -4.00
N ILE A 279 14.68 5.62 -2.82
CA ILE A 279 13.46 6.39 -2.64
C ILE A 279 13.76 7.82 -2.20
N ILE A 280 12.96 8.79 -2.68
CA ILE A 280 12.92 10.16 -2.16
C ILE A 280 11.64 10.29 -1.34
N THR A 281 11.75 10.63 -0.07
CA THR A 281 10.62 10.73 0.86
C THR A 281 10.71 11.93 1.78
N SER A 282 9.60 12.20 2.48
CA SER A 282 9.47 13.37 3.36
C SER A 282 10.13 13.15 4.72
N LYS A 283 10.75 14.20 5.25
CA LYS A 283 11.23 14.29 6.62
C LYS A 283 10.08 14.20 7.63
N GLY A 284 10.34 13.64 8.82
CA GLY A 284 9.35 13.58 9.90
C GLY A 284 8.25 12.54 9.68
N THR A 285 8.52 11.52 8.89
CA THR A 285 7.62 10.40 8.63
C THR A 285 8.27 9.07 9.00
N LEU A 286 7.46 8.06 9.35
CA LEU A 286 7.94 6.72 9.64
C LEU A 286 8.76 6.12 8.49
N VAL A 287 8.38 6.39 7.25
CA VAL A 287 9.14 5.95 6.08
C VAL A 287 10.46 6.71 5.97
N GLY A 288 10.49 8.01 6.29
CA GLY A 288 11.71 8.80 6.36
C GLY A 288 12.71 8.24 7.38
N ASP A 289 12.24 7.96 8.60
CA ASP A 289 13.06 7.36 9.65
C ASP A 289 13.65 5.99 9.21
N LYS A 290 12.84 5.14 8.56
CA LYS A 290 13.31 3.86 8.02
C LYS A 290 14.38 4.06 6.94
N VAL A 291 14.16 4.98 6.00
CA VAL A 291 15.09 5.29 4.90
C VAL A 291 16.42 5.84 5.43
N GLU A 292 16.38 6.73 6.43
CA GLU A 292 17.58 7.26 7.09
C GLU A 292 18.37 6.14 7.78
N HIS A 293 17.70 5.33 8.60
CA HIS A 293 18.33 4.24 9.35
C HIS A 293 18.96 3.19 8.43
N THR A 294 18.32 2.87 7.30
CA THR A 294 18.81 1.85 6.35
C THR A 294 19.69 2.42 5.25
N ASN A 295 19.81 3.73 5.16
CA ASN A 295 20.50 4.44 4.09
C ASN A 295 20.09 3.96 2.67
N THR A 296 18.76 3.85 2.44
CA THR A 296 18.18 3.31 1.20
C THR A 296 17.52 4.36 0.32
N GLY A 297 17.72 5.64 0.60
CA GLY A 297 17.14 6.73 -0.15
C GLY A 297 17.53 8.10 0.39
N TYR A 298 16.73 9.08 0.05
CA TYR A 298 16.94 10.47 0.39
C TYR A 298 15.73 11.06 1.10
N ILE A 299 16.00 11.93 2.07
CA ILE A 299 14.98 12.61 2.86
C ILE A 299 15.01 14.08 2.48
N VAL A 300 13.86 14.63 2.15
CA VAL A 300 13.73 16.03 1.75
C VAL A 300 12.72 16.76 2.63
N ASP A 301 12.91 18.07 2.74
CA ASP A 301 11.89 18.97 3.25
C ASP A 301 10.77 19.10 2.20
N ASP A 302 9.54 19.33 2.65
CA ASP A 302 8.31 19.30 1.83
C ASP A 302 8.13 20.56 0.98
N THR A 303 9.20 20.99 0.31
CA THR A 303 9.23 22.20 -0.51
C THR A 303 9.90 21.97 -1.85
N LEU A 304 9.65 22.84 -2.81
CA LEU A 304 10.38 22.85 -4.08
C LEU A 304 11.89 23.05 -3.85
N GLU A 305 12.25 23.92 -2.90
CA GLU A 305 13.64 24.17 -2.52
C GLU A 305 14.30 22.93 -1.94
N GLY A 306 13.59 22.12 -1.14
CA GLY A 306 14.08 20.84 -0.62
C GLY A 306 14.45 19.86 -1.72
N LEU A 307 13.65 19.79 -2.81
CA LEU A 307 13.99 18.99 -3.99
C LEU A 307 15.20 19.55 -4.75
N HIS A 308 15.27 20.87 -4.95
CA HIS A 308 16.44 21.51 -5.59
C HIS A 308 17.72 21.30 -4.78
N ASN A 309 17.66 21.41 -3.46
CA ASN A 309 18.81 21.20 -2.58
C ASN A 309 19.33 19.76 -2.64
N LEU A 310 18.44 18.78 -2.69
CA LEU A 310 18.82 17.37 -2.88
C LEU A 310 19.67 17.18 -4.14
N PHE A 311 19.27 17.80 -5.25
CA PHE A 311 19.89 17.61 -6.54
C PHE A 311 20.94 18.67 -6.91
N ALA A 312 21.29 19.59 -6.00
CA ALA A 312 22.27 20.63 -6.26
C ALA A 312 23.62 20.08 -6.73
N ASN A 313 24.01 18.94 -6.17
CA ASN A 313 25.32 18.29 -6.45
C ASN A 313 25.20 16.97 -7.21
N VAL A 314 24.07 16.70 -7.89
CA VAL A 314 23.76 15.39 -8.49
C VAL A 314 24.77 14.94 -9.56
N GLU A 315 25.46 15.89 -10.21
CA GLU A 315 26.47 15.61 -11.24
C GLU A 315 27.85 15.26 -10.67
N THR A 316 28.06 15.50 -9.37
CA THR A 316 29.36 15.23 -8.73
C THR A 316 29.61 13.72 -8.59
N GLU A 317 30.88 13.33 -8.67
CA GLU A 317 31.28 11.93 -8.44
C GLU A 317 31.02 11.46 -7.01
N GLU A 318 30.95 12.38 -6.06
CA GLU A 318 30.58 12.08 -4.67
C GLU A 318 29.11 11.66 -4.59
N PHE A 319 28.17 12.43 -5.17
CA PHE A 319 26.75 12.10 -5.21
C PHE A 319 26.52 10.78 -5.95
N LYS A 320 27.18 10.56 -7.09
CA LYS A 320 27.05 9.32 -7.86
C LYS A 320 27.52 8.08 -7.09
N ARG A 321 28.59 8.22 -6.28
CA ARG A 321 29.05 7.15 -5.38
C ARG A 321 28.07 6.90 -4.26
N GLU A 322 27.55 7.95 -3.61
CA GLU A 322 26.53 7.84 -2.58
C GLU A 322 25.27 7.17 -3.11
N TYR A 323 24.79 7.59 -4.29
CA TYR A 323 23.65 6.96 -4.97
C TYR A 323 23.84 5.45 -5.14
N LEU A 324 24.99 5.02 -5.65
CA LEU A 324 25.30 3.59 -5.85
C LEU A 324 25.32 2.82 -4.52
N VAL A 325 25.81 3.43 -3.45
CA VAL A 325 25.75 2.85 -2.10
C VAL A 325 24.31 2.63 -1.68
N LYS A 326 23.41 3.61 -1.92
CA LYS A 326 22.00 3.48 -1.59
C LYS A 326 21.30 2.40 -2.41
N CYS A 327 21.59 2.27 -3.70
CA CYS A 327 21.10 1.17 -4.53
C CYS A 327 21.51 -0.20 -3.97
N ASN A 328 22.78 -0.36 -3.59
CA ASN A 328 23.29 -1.60 -2.98
C ASN A 328 22.63 -1.88 -1.64
N ASN A 329 22.37 -0.85 -0.83
CA ASN A 329 21.66 -0.99 0.43
C ASN A 329 20.20 -1.42 0.20
N CYS A 330 19.50 -0.88 -0.80
CA CYS A 330 18.17 -1.35 -1.18
C CYS A 330 18.19 -2.85 -1.52
N ALA A 331 19.11 -3.27 -2.41
CA ALA A 331 19.27 -4.68 -2.79
C ALA A 331 19.60 -5.58 -1.58
N ALA A 332 20.49 -5.13 -0.69
CA ALA A 332 20.86 -5.86 0.52
C ALA A 332 19.68 -5.98 1.51
N GLN A 333 18.94 -4.91 1.75
CA GLN A 333 17.74 -4.92 2.59
C GLN A 333 16.69 -5.87 2.01
N TRP A 334 16.42 -5.79 0.71
CA TRP A 334 15.50 -6.72 0.08
C TRP A 334 15.93 -8.16 0.27
N LYS A 335 17.16 -8.49 -0.10
CA LYS A 335 17.70 -9.86 -0.03
C LYS A 335 17.67 -10.43 1.39
N ASN A 336 18.06 -9.64 2.38
CA ASN A 336 18.26 -10.13 3.74
C ASN A 336 16.97 -10.15 4.57
N VAL A 337 16.00 -9.26 4.27
CA VAL A 337 14.80 -9.09 5.09
C VAL A 337 13.53 -9.52 4.36
N TYR A 338 13.38 -9.19 3.08
CA TYR A 338 12.10 -9.29 2.38
C TYR A 338 12.02 -10.37 1.30
N ALA A 339 13.14 -10.92 0.83
CA ALA A 339 13.13 -11.89 -0.27
C ALA A 339 12.26 -13.14 0.02
N ASP A 340 12.19 -13.56 1.28
CA ASP A 340 11.39 -14.72 1.71
C ASP A 340 10.14 -14.30 2.52
N TYR A 341 9.77 -13.02 2.48
CA TYR A 341 8.68 -12.46 3.27
C TYR A 341 7.35 -13.16 2.99
N LYS A 342 7.07 -13.45 1.73
CA LYS A 342 5.86 -14.15 1.31
C LYS A 342 5.75 -15.52 2.02
N ASN A 343 6.78 -16.35 1.91
CA ASN A 343 6.75 -17.69 2.48
C ASN A 343 6.72 -17.67 4.02
N LYS A 344 7.55 -16.82 4.65
CA LYS A 344 7.64 -16.74 6.11
C LYS A 344 6.42 -16.07 6.73
N THR A 345 6.08 -14.88 6.26
CA THR A 345 5.07 -14.04 6.93
C THR A 345 3.66 -14.36 6.44
N LEU A 346 3.43 -14.43 5.11
CA LEU A 346 2.07 -14.62 4.61
C LEU A 346 1.65 -16.08 4.66
N GLU A 347 2.41 -16.99 4.04
CA GLU A 347 2.06 -18.40 3.96
C GLU A 347 2.38 -19.13 5.27
N GLY A 348 3.50 -18.80 5.89
CA GLY A 348 3.95 -19.39 7.16
C GLY A 348 3.16 -18.84 8.36
N GLU A 349 3.45 -17.62 8.80
CA GLU A 349 2.91 -17.10 10.05
C GLU A 349 1.42 -16.76 9.96
N TYR A 350 1.02 -15.97 8.96
CA TYR A 350 -0.37 -15.49 8.85
C TYR A 350 -1.34 -16.63 8.54
N ILE A 351 -1.10 -17.44 7.51
CA ILE A 351 -2.04 -18.51 7.13
C ILE A 351 -2.13 -19.57 8.23
N ASN A 352 -1.01 -19.97 8.85
CA ASN A 352 -1.06 -20.94 9.95
C ASN A 352 -1.85 -20.39 11.14
N TYR A 353 -1.63 -19.12 11.51
CA TYR A 353 -2.43 -18.49 12.54
C TYR A 353 -3.93 -18.46 12.20
N MET A 354 -4.31 -18.16 10.95
CA MET A 354 -5.71 -18.16 10.51
C MET A 354 -6.34 -19.55 10.55
N ARG A 355 -5.57 -20.59 10.22
CA ARG A 355 -6.01 -22.00 10.32
C ARG A 355 -6.23 -22.41 11.78
N ASP A 356 -5.28 -22.10 12.64
CA ASP A 356 -5.36 -22.40 14.08
C ASP A 356 -6.53 -21.65 14.73
N LEU A 357 -6.70 -20.37 14.41
CA LEU A 357 -7.80 -19.55 14.90
C LEU A 357 -9.17 -20.09 14.48
N GLY A 358 -9.27 -20.62 13.27
CA GLY A 358 -10.47 -21.20 12.71
C GLY A 358 -10.62 -22.72 12.96
N LYS A 359 -9.57 -23.39 13.41
CA LYS A 359 -9.50 -24.85 13.56
C LYS A 359 -9.94 -25.58 12.28
N PHE A 360 -9.30 -25.25 11.13
CA PHE A 360 -9.53 -25.87 9.84
C PHE A 360 -8.24 -26.08 9.02
#